data_070d844c2fa3742fdf422e7e4c9c8267
#
_entry.id   070d844c2fa3742fdf422e7e4c9c8267
#
_cell.length_a   1.000
_cell.length_b   1.000
_cell.length_c   1.000
_cell.angle_alpha   90.00
_cell.angle_beta   90.00
_cell.angle_gamma   90.00
#
_symmetry.space_group_name_H-M   'P 1'
#
loop_
_entity.id
_entity.type
_entity.pdbx_description
1 polymer ?
#
loop_
_entity_poly.entity_id
_entity_poly.type
_entity_poly.pdbx_seq_one_letter_code
_entity_poly.pdbx_strand_id
1 'polypeptide(L)'
;MELIMLGTGNAMVTRCYNTCFVLRSGEQHLLVDGGGGNTLLRRLQEAHIDWRDLRTIFVTHKHIDHILGIAWMMRLICQNMAQGTYEGEATIYAHSQVIDLLRTLARGLLQENHLRFLDKGLHLVAVEDGESRELIGRSTTFFDIGSTKDRQFGFSMDLGGGKKLTCCGDEPYHDCEESYVRGSTWLLHEAFCLHSQADVFHPYEKHHSTVADACRLARELEVENLVLYHTEEKNLPRRKELYTREGREYFAGGLYIPDDLERIQL
;
A
#
# COMPACT_ATOMS: atom_id res chain seq x y z
N MET A 1 3.24 -10.09 13.46
CA MET A 1 3.49 -9.09 12.39
C MET A 1 2.71 -7.84 12.69
N GLU A 2 3.22 -6.67 12.33
CA GLU A 2 2.55 -5.39 12.60
C GLU A 2 2.35 -4.62 11.29
N LEU A 3 1.15 -4.05 11.11
CA LEU A 3 0.82 -3.08 10.06
C LEU A 3 0.89 -1.67 10.65
N ILE A 4 1.61 -0.76 10.00
CA ILE A 4 1.78 0.64 10.41
C ILE A 4 1.29 1.51 9.24
N MET A 5 0.12 2.12 9.40
CA MET A 5 -0.46 2.99 8.36
C MET A 5 0.23 4.36 8.37
N LEU A 6 1.06 4.66 7.39
CA LEU A 6 1.72 5.97 7.27
C LEU A 6 0.77 7.04 6.72
N GLY A 7 -0.15 6.63 5.88
CA GLY A 7 -1.19 7.46 5.31
C GLY A 7 -2.40 6.64 4.90
N THR A 8 -3.59 7.24 4.95
CA THR A 8 -4.88 6.56 4.80
C THR A 8 -5.80 7.19 3.76
N GLY A 9 -5.41 8.33 3.19
CA GLY A 9 -6.26 9.12 2.30
C GLY A 9 -6.08 8.83 0.82
N ASN A 10 -7.07 9.20 0.03
CA ASN A 10 -7.04 9.14 -1.44
C ASN A 10 -6.12 10.23 -2.05
N ALA A 11 -6.08 10.33 -3.39
CA ALA A 11 -5.20 11.23 -4.12
C ALA A 11 -5.33 12.72 -3.72
N MET A 12 -6.54 13.20 -3.44
CA MET A 12 -6.81 14.63 -3.28
C MET A 12 -6.87 15.13 -1.83
N VAL A 13 -6.50 14.28 -0.86
CA VAL A 13 -6.50 14.67 0.55
C VAL A 13 -5.36 15.63 0.89
N THR A 14 -5.63 16.51 1.85
CA THR A 14 -4.67 17.51 2.35
C THR A 14 -4.53 17.49 3.88
N ARG A 15 -5.46 16.84 4.58
CA ARG A 15 -5.56 16.79 6.04
C ARG A 15 -5.08 15.46 6.63
N CYS A 16 -4.93 14.44 5.82
CA CYS A 16 -4.24 13.18 6.10
C CYS A 16 -3.24 12.92 4.98
N TYR A 17 -2.42 11.88 5.09
CA TYR A 17 -1.47 11.54 4.04
C TYR A 17 -2.06 10.50 3.08
N ASN A 18 -1.58 10.51 1.84
CA ASN A 18 -2.00 9.53 0.83
C ASN A 18 -1.62 8.11 1.25
N THR A 19 -2.39 7.15 0.79
CA THR A 19 -2.27 5.75 1.21
C THR A 19 -0.87 5.19 1.01
N CYS A 20 -0.26 4.82 2.10
CA CYS A 20 0.97 4.01 2.15
C CYS A 20 1.13 3.42 3.55
N PHE A 21 1.82 2.31 3.66
CA PHE A 21 1.98 1.62 4.94
C PHE A 21 3.27 0.80 5.01
N VAL A 22 3.64 0.41 6.22
CA VAL A 22 4.76 -0.52 6.46
C VAL A 22 4.23 -1.79 7.12
N LEU A 23 4.61 -2.94 6.59
CA LEU A 23 4.52 -4.23 7.27
C LEU A 23 5.85 -4.52 7.95
N ARG A 24 5.81 -4.83 9.27
CA ARG A 24 6.98 -5.16 10.06
C ARG A 24 6.93 -6.60 10.54
N SER A 25 7.98 -7.36 10.25
CA SER A 25 8.21 -8.74 10.71
C SER A 25 9.56 -8.83 11.41
N GLY A 26 9.56 -8.83 12.75
CA GLY A 26 10.79 -8.66 13.52
C GLY A 26 11.47 -7.33 13.19
N GLU A 27 12.74 -7.40 12.76
CA GLU A 27 13.53 -6.23 12.35
C GLU A 27 13.36 -5.88 10.87
N GLN A 28 12.61 -6.67 10.10
CA GLN A 28 12.43 -6.45 8.66
C GLN A 28 11.18 -5.63 8.37
N HIS A 29 11.29 -4.73 7.39
CA HIS A 29 10.25 -3.81 6.98
C HIS A 29 9.97 -3.90 5.49
N LEU A 30 8.69 -3.97 5.12
CA LEU A 30 8.20 -3.80 3.75
C LEU A 30 7.40 -2.51 3.69
N LEU A 31 7.90 -1.52 2.96
CA LEU A 31 7.11 -0.32 2.61
C LEU A 31 6.23 -0.65 1.40
N VAL A 32 4.94 -0.39 1.51
CA VAL A 32 3.98 -0.49 0.40
C VAL A 32 3.51 0.90 0.03
N ASP A 33 3.83 1.30 -1.19
CA ASP A 33 3.65 2.64 -1.74
C ASP A 33 4.36 3.75 -0.95
N GLY A 34 4.36 4.96 -1.50
CA GLY A 34 5.10 6.07 -0.92
C GLY A 34 4.26 7.32 -0.65
N GLY A 35 2.99 7.30 -1.02
CA GLY A 35 2.18 8.50 -0.98
C GLY A 35 2.63 9.56 -2.00
N GLY A 36 2.08 10.77 -1.89
CA GLY A 36 2.21 11.84 -2.88
C GLY A 36 3.49 12.68 -2.79
N GLY A 37 4.48 12.32 -1.96
CA GLY A 37 5.71 13.12 -1.93
C GLY A 37 6.60 12.95 -0.69
N ASN A 38 7.41 13.98 -0.39
CA ASN A 38 8.42 13.92 0.66
C ASN A 38 7.84 13.87 2.09
N THR A 39 6.56 14.09 2.27
CA THR A 39 5.87 13.88 3.55
C THR A 39 6.05 12.44 4.05
N LEU A 40 6.26 11.46 3.16
CA LEU A 40 6.64 10.11 3.53
C LEU A 40 7.80 10.08 4.54
N LEU A 41 8.85 10.85 4.31
CA LEU A 41 10.04 10.86 5.19
C LEU A 41 9.69 11.33 6.60
N ARG A 42 8.82 12.33 6.73
CA ARG A 42 8.29 12.77 8.03
C ARG A 42 7.43 11.70 8.67
N ARG A 43 6.55 11.02 7.90
CA ARG A 43 5.70 9.94 8.40
C ARG A 43 6.52 8.76 8.94
N LEU A 44 7.61 8.39 8.27
CA LEU A 44 8.53 7.38 8.78
C LEU A 44 9.15 7.81 10.11
N GLN A 45 9.60 9.06 10.22
CA GLN A 45 10.16 9.60 11.46
C GLN A 45 9.12 9.61 12.60
N GLU A 46 7.90 10.08 12.35
CA GLU A 46 6.79 10.10 13.29
C GLU A 46 6.38 8.68 13.72
N ALA A 47 6.48 7.71 12.81
CA ALA A 47 6.25 6.29 13.09
C ALA A 47 7.44 5.60 13.80
N HIS A 48 8.54 6.32 14.08
CA HIS A 48 9.79 5.78 14.63
C HIS A 48 10.38 4.64 13.78
N ILE A 49 10.31 4.77 12.47
CA ILE A 49 10.93 3.86 11.51
C ILE A 49 12.14 4.56 10.91
N ASP A 50 13.32 3.98 11.10
CA ASP A 50 14.51 4.46 10.38
C ASP A 50 14.39 4.06 8.91
N TRP A 51 14.39 5.04 8.01
CA TRP A 51 14.32 4.77 6.58
C TRP A 51 15.46 3.88 6.07
N ARG A 52 16.58 3.79 6.79
CA ARG A 52 17.71 2.90 6.48
C ARG A 52 17.37 1.42 6.66
N ASP A 53 16.33 1.12 7.45
CA ASP A 53 15.82 -0.24 7.66
C ASP A 53 14.82 -0.67 6.57
N LEU A 54 14.38 0.29 5.73
CA LEU A 54 13.49 0.02 4.59
C LEU A 54 14.30 -0.50 3.40
N ARG A 55 14.53 -1.81 3.38
CA ARG A 55 15.27 -2.50 2.33
C ARG A 55 14.38 -3.17 1.29
N THR A 56 13.10 -3.30 1.60
CA THR A 56 12.10 -3.91 0.73
C THR A 56 10.95 -2.95 0.54
N ILE A 57 10.66 -2.63 -0.70
CA ILE A 57 9.59 -1.70 -1.09
C ILE A 57 8.76 -2.38 -2.17
N PHE A 58 7.45 -2.29 -2.08
CA PHE A 58 6.52 -2.68 -3.14
C PHE A 58 5.70 -1.48 -3.57
N VAL A 59 5.53 -1.30 -4.88
CA VAL A 59 4.71 -0.24 -5.46
C VAL A 59 3.56 -0.87 -6.25
N THR A 60 2.34 -0.58 -5.83
CA THR A 60 1.13 -1.18 -6.40
C THR A 60 0.90 -0.69 -7.83
N HIS A 61 1.02 0.62 -8.08
CA HIS A 61 0.79 1.23 -9.39
C HIS A 61 1.44 2.62 -9.50
N LYS A 62 1.26 3.26 -10.67
CA LYS A 62 2.01 4.48 -11.04
C LYS A 62 1.32 5.81 -10.68
N HIS A 63 0.16 5.82 -10.04
CA HIS A 63 -0.51 7.08 -9.73
C HIS A 63 0.34 7.96 -8.79
N ILE A 64 0.15 9.26 -8.93
CA ILE A 64 0.99 10.28 -8.30
C ILE A 64 0.99 10.20 -6.77
N ASP A 65 -0.13 9.82 -6.19
CA ASP A 65 -0.35 9.66 -4.75
C ASP A 65 0.19 8.34 -4.18
N HIS A 66 0.78 7.49 -5.02
CA HIS A 66 1.47 6.25 -4.62
C HIS A 66 2.97 6.30 -4.91
N ILE A 67 3.38 6.89 -6.06
CA ILE A 67 4.75 6.76 -6.56
C ILE A 67 5.70 7.89 -6.16
N LEU A 68 5.20 9.12 -5.89
CA LEU A 68 6.11 10.27 -5.68
C LEU A 68 6.95 10.15 -4.41
N GLY A 69 6.41 9.58 -3.34
CA GLY A 69 7.21 9.27 -2.16
C GLY A 69 8.32 8.25 -2.44
N ILE A 70 8.08 7.31 -3.36
CA ILE A 70 9.10 6.34 -3.78
C ILE A 70 10.25 7.03 -4.53
N ALA A 71 9.98 8.03 -5.36
CA ALA A 71 11.03 8.82 -6.00
C ALA A 71 11.93 9.51 -4.94
N TRP A 72 11.36 9.98 -3.82
CA TRP A 72 12.12 10.51 -2.69
C TRP A 72 12.93 9.43 -1.97
N MET A 73 12.38 8.23 -1.77
CA MET A 73 13.11 7.10 -1.19
C MET A 73 14.29 6.70 -2.06
N MET A 74 14.11 6.59 -3.38
CA MET A 74 15.19 6.31 -4.33
C MET A 74 16.32 7.33 -4.21
N ARG A 75 15.97 8.64 -4.20
CA ARG A 75 16.95 9.71 -3.99
C ARG A 75 17.69 9.53 -2.67
N LEU A 76 16.97 9.32 -1.57
CA LEU A 76 17.53 9.22 -0.23
C LEU A 76 18.50 8.03 -0.12
N ILE A 77 18.07 6.85 -0.58
CA ILE A 77 18.89 5.62 -0.58
C ILE A 77 20.16 5.84 -1.41
N CYS A 78 20.04 6.22 -2.68
CA CYS A 78 21.19 6.39 -3.57
C CYS A 78 22.15 7.50 -3.10
N GLN A 79 21.65 8.60 -2.55
CA GLN A 79 22.48 9.66 -1.98
C GLN A 79 23.30 9.15 -0.78
N ASN A 80 22.67 8.39 0.11
CA ASN A 80 23.36 7.89 1.31
C ASN A 80 24.29 6.71 0.99
N MET A 81 24.00 5.90 -0.03
CA MET A 81 24.97 4.96 -0.60
C MET A 81 26.21 5.69 -1.14
N ALA A 82 26.01 6.83 -1.83
CA ALA A 82 27.12 7.65 -2.35
C ALA A 82 27.97 8.26 -1.23
N GLN A 83 27.38 8.53 -0.08
CA GLN A 83 28.06 9.07 1.11
C GLN A 83 28.65 7.97 2.01
N GLY A 84 28.36 6.69 1.74
CA GLY A 84 28.80 5.56 2.58
C GLY A 84 28.04 5.48 3.93
N THR A 85 26.86 6.06 4.02
CA THR A 85 26.02 6.07 5.23
C THR A 85 24.79 5.15 5.13
N TYR A 86 24.61 4.49 3.98
CA TYR A 86 23.66 3.39 3.79
C TYR A 86 24.42 2.14 3.42
N GLU A 87 24.40 1.14 4.29
CA GLU A 87 25.08 -0.15 4.11
C GLU A 87 24.13 -1.20 3.55
N GLY A 88 24.61 -2.02 2.61
CA GLY A 88 23.88 -3.10 1.99
C GLY A 88 22.99 -2.62 0.82
N GLU A 89 21.98 -3.42 0.49
CA GLU A 89 21.15 -3.26 -0.70
C GLU A 89 19.69 -2.99 -0.34
N ALA A 90 18.95 -2.36 -1.26
CA ALA A 90 17.51 -2.20 -1.20
C ALA A 90 16.88 -2.63 -2.53
N THR A 91 15.65 -3.14 -2.46
CA THR A 91 14.92 -3.59 -3.65
C THR A 91 13.52 -2.97 -3.69
N ILE A 92 13.15 -2.44 -4.83
CA ILE A 92 11.80 -1.98 -5.15
C ILE A 92 11.18 -2.98 -6.12
N TYR A 93 10.08 -3.57 -5.73
CA TYR A 93 9.27 -4.49 -6.52
C TYR A 93 8.04 -3.77 -7.06
N ALA A 94 7.69 -3.98 -8.32
CA ALA A 94 6.45 -3.52 -8.94
C ALA A 94 6.26 -4.23 -10.28
N HIS A 95 5.09 -4.10 -10.91
CA HIS A 95 4.94 -4.55 -12.30
C HIS A 95 5.79 -3.70 -13.27
N SER A 96 6.07 -4.22 -14.47
CA SER A 96 7.05 -3.66 -15.42
C SER A 96 6.84 -2.18 -15.74
N GLN A 97 5.59 -1.73 -15.94
CA GLN A 97 5.31 -0.31 -16.27
C GLN A 97 5.73 0.66 -15.15
N VAL A 98 5.54 0.27 -13.88
CA VAL A 98 6.00 1.08 -12.73
C VAL A 98 7.52 1.11 -12.67
N ILE A 99 8.17 -0.04 -12.89
CA ILE A 99 9.64 -0.13 -12.91
C ILE A 99 10.23 0.77 -14.01
N ASP A 100 9.64 0.78 -15.20
CA ASP A 100 10.08 1.65 -16.30
C ASP A 100 9.92 3.14 -15.98
N LEU A 101 8.79 3.49 -15.33
CA LEU A 101 8.56 4.86 -14.87
C LEU A 101 9.56 5.26 -13.77
N LEU A 102 9.82 4.40 -12.79
CA LEU A 102 10.82 4.66 -11.74
C LEU A 102 12.23 4.83 -12.32
N ARG A 103 12.61 4.04 -13.31
CA ARG A 103 13.89 4.22 -14.06
C ARG A 103 13.93 5.58 -14.76
N THR A 104 12.84 5.98 -15.37
CA THR A 104 12.71 7.29 -16.03
C THR A 104 12.83 8.45 -15.04
N LEU A 105 12.11 8.36 -13.91
CA LEU A 105 12.20 9.35 -12.84
C LEU A 105 13.62 9.41 -12.25
N ALA A 106 14.26 8.27 -12.02
CA ALA A 106 15.62 8.23 -11.52
C ALA A 106 16.59 8.96 -12.46
N ARG A 107 16.55 8.67 -13.77
CA ARG A 107 17.41 9.31 -14.78
C ARG A 107 17.16 10.81 -14.90
N GLY A 108 15.91 11.26 -14.72
CA GLY A 108 15.55 12.67 -14.82
C GLY A 108 15.79 13.50 -13.56
N LEU A 109 15.78 12.87 -12.38
CA LEU A 109 15.78 13.58 -11.10
C LEU A 109 17.04 13.37 -10.26
N LEU A 110 17.76 12.25 -10.43
CA LEU A 110 18.94 11.95 -9.64
C LEU A 110 20.22 12.47 -10.33
N GLN A 111 21.19 12.86 -9.50
CA GLN A 111 22.51 13.23 -9.99
C GLN A 111 23.29 11.97 -10.45
N GLU A 112 24.21 12.11 -11.37
CA GLU A 112 25.00 11.00 -11.93
C GLU A 112 25.69 10.15 -10.87
N ASN A 113 26.25 10.80 -9.83
CA ASN A 113 26.92 10.11 -8.73
C ASN A 113 25.95 9.27 -7.87
N HIS A 114 24.65 9.56 -7.90
CA HIS A 114 23.60 8.77 -7.26
C HIS A 114 23.10 7.66 -8.19
N LEU A 115 22.93 7.97 -9.48
CA LEU A 115 22.48 6.99 -10.50
C LEU A 115 23.35 5.74 -10.59
N ARG A 116 24.65 5.86 -10.29
CA ARG A 116 25.57 4.69 -10.32
C ARG A 116 25.17 3.56 -9.38
N PHE A 117 24.31 3.82 -8.37
CA PHE A 117 23.80 2.81 -7.44
C PHE A 117 22.54 2.11 -7.91
N LEU A 118 21.89 2.62 -8.96
CA LEU A 118 20.78 1.93 -9.60
C LEU A 118 21.26 0.60 -10.18
N ASP A 119 20.56 -0.47 -9.84
CA ASP A 119 20.90 -1.86 -10.17
C ASP A 119 22.26 -2.37 -9.61
N LYS A 120 22.90 -1.62 -8.71
CA LYS A 120 24.14 -2.01 -8.02
C LYS A 120 24.04 -1.97 -6.50
N GLY A 121 22.97 -1.41 -5.95
CA GLY A 121 22.71 -1.30 -4.52
C GLY A 121 21.23 -1.05 -4.31
N LEU A 122 20.60 -0.20 -5.14
CA LEU A 122 19.15 -0.06 -5.24
C LEU A 122 18.68 -0.82 -6.48
N HIS A 123 17.98 -1.93 -6.29
CA HIS A 123 17.47 -2.78 -7.36
C HIS A 123 16.01 -2.43 -7.69
N LEU A 124 15.71 -2.30 -8.98
CA LEU A 124 14.35 -2.15 -9.49
C LEU A 124 13.95 -3.45 -10.18
N VAL A 125 13.08 -4.22 -9.54
CA VAL A 125 12.72 -5.59 -9.96
C VAL A 125 11.27 -5.64 -10.41
N ALA A 126 11.06 -5.97 -11.68
CA ALA A 126 9.73 -6.25 -12.19
C ALA A 126 9.23 -7.60 -11.66
N VAL A 127 7.97 -7.65 -11.27
CA VAL A 127 7.25 -8.86 -10.89
C VAL A 127 6.08 -9.10 -11.83
N GLU A 128 5.75 -10.38 -12.05
CA GLU A 128 4.67 -10.79 -12.94
C GLU A 128 3.45 -11.29 -12.14
N ASP A 129 2.31 -11.35 -12.82
CA ASP A 129 1.09 -11.90 -12.26
C ASP A 129 1.28 -13.35 -11.83
N GLY A 130 0.88 -13.69 -10.59
CA GLY A 130 1.07 -15.01 -9.99
C GLY A 130 2.51 -15.30 -9.52
N GLU A 131 3.45 -14.37 -9.71
CA GLU A 131 4.83 -14.56 -9.26
C GLU A 131 4.93 -14.48 -7.74
N SER A 132 5.72 -15.41 -7.14
CA SER A 132 5.97 -15.42 -5.70
C SER A 132 7.43 -15.09 -5.39
N ARG A 133 7.63 -14.29 -4.33
CA ARG A 133 8.93 -13.91 -3.77
C ARG A 133 8.90 -14.00 -2.26
N GLU A 134 10.07 -14.14 -1.65
CA GLU A 134 10.20 -13.97 -0.22
C GLU A 134 10.42 -12.47 0.09
N LEU A 135 9.47 -11.86 0.80
CA LEU A 135 9.57 -10.49 1.31
C LEU A 135 9.50 -10.51 2.83
N ILE A 136 10.46 -9.87 3.49
CA ILE A 136 10.54 -9.79 4.97
C ILE A 136 10.36 -11.14 5.69
N GLY A 137 10.97 -12.21 5.13
CA GLY A 137 10.89 -13.58 5.65
C GLY A 137 9.53 -14.26 5.44
N ARG A 138 8.73 -13.81 4.47
CA ARG A 138 7.39 -14.31 4.17
C ARG A 138 7.21 -14.56 2.69
N SER A 139 6.64 -15.71 2.32
CA SER A 139 6.22 -15.98 0.94
C SER A 139 5.12 -15.01 0.55
N THR A 140 5.34 -14.28 -0.54
CA THR A 140 4.44 -13.22 -1.02
C THR A 140 4.20 -13.44 -2.50
N THR A 141 2.94 -13.57 -2.90
CA THR A 141 2.52 -13.73 -4.30
C THR A 141 1.90 -12.43 -4.78
N PHE A 142 2.40 -11.91 -5.89
CA PHE A 142 1.87 -10.70 -6.54
C PHE A 142 0.79 -11.11 -7.55
N PHE A 143 -0.22 -10.27 -7.71
CA PHE A 143 -1.28 -10.52 -8.68
C PHE A 143 -1.78 -9.22 -9.32
N ASP A 144 -2.19 -9.31 -10.57
CA ASP A 144 -2.86 -8.23 -11.29
C ASP A 144 -4.30 -8.12 -10.79
N ILE A 145 -4.72 -6.96 -10.30
CA ILE A 145 -6.09 -6.77 -9.78
C ILE A 145 -7.14 -6.61 -10.90
N GLY A 146 -6.73 -6.59 -12.17
CA GLY A 146 -7.64 -6.37 -13.29
C GLY A 146 -8.13 -4.92 -13.42
N SER A 147 -7.35 -3.96 -12.94
CA SER A 147 -7.71 -2.53 -12.96
C SER A 147 -8.18 -2.05 -14.33
N THR A 148 -9.23 -1.23 -14.33
CA THR A 148 -9.83 -0.64 -15.54
C THR A 148 -9.26 0.73 -15.90
N LYS A 149 -8.40 1.32 -15.03
CA LYS A 149 -7.73 2.60 -15.27
C LYS A 149 -6.29 2.38 -15.74
N ASP A 150 -5.44 2.02 -14.80
CA ASP A 150 -4.02 1.77 -14.98
C ASP A 150 -3.66 0.44 -14.31
N ARG A 151 -2.78 -0.33 -14.94
CA ARG A 151 -2.36 -1.62 -14.37
C ARG A 151 -1.92 -1.47 -12.92
N GLN A 152 -2.52 -2.25 -12.04
CA GLN A 152 -2.23 -2.31 -10.62
C GLN A 152 -1.98 -3.74 -10.18
N PHE A 153 -1.06 -3.90 -9.23
CA PHE A 153 -0.80 -5.17 -8.58
C PHE A 153 -1.16 -5.12 -7.11
N GLY A 154 -1.86 -6.17 -6.67
CA GLY A 154 -1.99 -6.52 -5.26
C GLY A 154 -0.95 -7.55 -4.85
N PHE A 155 -1.00 -7.98 -3.61
CA PHE A 155 -0.20 -9.11 -3.12
C PHE A 155 -0.94 -9.91 -2.05
N SER A 156 -0.62 -11.21 -1.97
CA SER A 156 -1.05 -12.09 -0.89
C SER A 156 0.20 -12.64 -0.18
N MET A 157 0.31 -12.42 1.12
CA MET A 157 1.45 -12.78 1.96
C MET A 157 1.07 -13.88 2.95
N ASP A 158 1.84 -14.97 3.00
CA ASP A 158 1.68 -16.02 3.99
C ASP A 158 2.18 -15.53 5.37
N LEU A 159 1.30 -15.51 6.35
CA LEU A 159 1.62 -15.13 7.73
C LEU A 159 2.08 -16.35 8.57
N GLY A 160 2.01 -17.54 7.99
CA GLY A 160 2.25 -18.81 8.69
C GLY A 160 1.01 -19.34 9.41
N GLY A 161 1.00 -20.65 9.68
CA GLY A 161 -0.12 -21.30 10.39
C GLY A 161 -1.44 -21.30 9.61
N GLY A 162 -1.40 -21.23 8.28
CA GLY A 162 -2.59 -21.16 7.43
C GLY A 162 -3.24 -19.77 7.35
N LYS A 163 -2.62 -18.76 7.91
CA LYS A 163 -3.08 -17.36 7.86
C LYS A 163 -2.45 -16.63 6.69
N LYS A 164 -3.23 -15.74 6.06
CA LYS A 164 -2.72 -14.87 4.98
C LYS A 164 -3.22 -13.44 5.12
N LEU A 165 -2.41 -12.51 4.65
CA LEU A 165 -2.76 -11.11 4.45
C LEU A 165 -2.84 -10.85 2.95
N THR A 166 -3.92 -10.25 2.48
CA THR A 166 -4.08 -9.83 1.07
C THR A 166 -4.32 -8.33 0.99
N CYS A 167 -3.64 -7.66 0.06
CA CYS A 167 -3.80 -6.24 -0.26
C CYS A 167 -4.20 -6.09 -1.73
N CYS A 168 -5.33 -5.42 -1.99
CA CYS A 168 -5.99 -5.32 -3.31
C CYS A 168 -5.80 -3.98 -4.02
N GLY A 169 -4.79 -3.17 -3.63
CA GLY A 169 -4.61 -1.86 -4.27
C GLY A 169 -5.67 -0.84 -3.89
N ASP A 170 -6.05 0.06 -4.82
CA ASP A 170 -6.95 1.19 -4.57
C ASP A 170 -8.15 1.29 -5.54
N GLU A 171 -8.55 0.16 -6.12
CA GLU A 171 -9.74 0.02 -6.94
C GLU A 171 -10.72 -1.01 -6.36
N PRO A 172 -11.99 -1.02 -6.82
CA PRO A 172 -12.94 -2.07 -6.47
C PRO A 172 -12.42 -3.44 -6.85
N TYR A 173 -12.79 -4.43 -6.04
CA TYR A 173 -12.50 -5.82 -6.29
C TYR A 173 -12.99 -6.31 -7.66
N HIS A 174 -12.20 -7.17 -8.30
CA HIS A 174 -12.52 -7.92 -9.50
C HIS A 174 -12.41 -9.44 -9.29
N ASP A 175 -13.20 -10.22 -10.02
CA ASP A 175 -13.28 -11.69 -9.85
C ASP A 175 -11.92 -12.40 -10.04
N CYS A 176 -10.98 -11.82 -10.79
CA CYS A 176 -9.62 -12.35 -10.93
C CYS A 176 -8.83 -12.40 -9.61
N GLU A 177 -9.25 -11.63 -8.62
CA GLU A 177 -8.60 -11.59 -7.30
C GLU A 177 -9.11 -12.68 -6.34
N GLU A 178 -10.22 -13.37 -6.68
CA GLU A 178 -10.93 -14.27 -5.76
C GLU A 178 -10.02 -15.29 -5.09
N SER A 179 -9.16 -15.97 -5.85
CA SER A 179 -8.26 -16.99 -5.35
C SER A 179 -7.25 -16.46 -4.30
N TYR A 180 -6.91 -15.19 -4.37
CA TYR A 180 -6.01 -14.52 -3.44
C TYR A 180 -6.75 -13.98 -2.21
N VAL A 181 -7.96 -13.46 -2.39
CA VAL A 181 -8.72 -12.78 -1.33
C VAL A 181 -9.53 -13.75 -0.48
N ARG A 182 -10.20 -14.75 -1.09
CA ARG A 182 -11.08 -15.66 -0.34
C ARG A 182 -10.38 -16.31 0.85
N GLY A 183 -11.02 -16.24 2.02
CA GLY A 183 -10.51 -16.80 3.26
C GLY A 183 -9.26 -16.06 3.80
N SER A 184 -9.05 -14.82 3.44
CA SER A 184 -7.96 -14.03 4.02
C SER A 184 -8.18 -13.79 5.51
N THR A 185 -7.14 -14.03 6.32
CA THR A 185 -7.14 -13.63 7.73
C THR A 185 -7.15 -12.12 7.85
N TRP A 186 -6.46 -11.42 6.95
CA TRP A 186 -6.44 -9.97 6.85
C TRP A 186 -6.61 -9.54 5.40
N LEU A 187 -7.61 -8.71 5.13
CA LEU A 187 -7.80 -8.04 3.86
C LEU A 187 -7.58 -6.53 4.04
N LEU A 188 -6.67 -5.98 3.26
CA LEU A 188 -6.46 -4.54 3.11
C LEU A 188 -7.17 -4.13 1.80
N HIS A 189 -8.21 -3.29 1.91
CA HIS A 189 -9.04 -2.89 0.76
C HIS A 189 -9.40 -1.41 0.83
N GLU A 190 -9.54 -0.77 -0.32
CA GLU A 190 -9.98 0.61 -0.39
C GLU A 190 -11.45 0.75 0.00
N ALA A 191 -11.80 1.90 0.58
CA ALA A 191 -13.18 2.33 0.81
C ALA A 191 -13.25 3.86 0.77
N PHE A 192 -13.49 4.40 -0.41
CA PHE A 192 -13.38 5.83 -0.67
C PHE A 192 -14.29 6.67 0.23
N CYS A 193 -15.56 6.27 0.40
CA CYS A 193 -16.54 7.00 1.20
C CYS A 193 -17.61 6.06 1.79
N LEU A 194 -18.49 6.62 2.63
CA LEU A 194 -19.71 5.96 3.07
C LEU A 194 -20.65 5.73 1.87
N HIS A 195 -21.31 4.58 1.83
CA HIS A 195 -22.36 4.31 0.84
C HIS A 195 -23.52 5.30 0.97
N SER A 196 -23.88 5.66 2.20
CA SER A 196 -24.89 6.68 2.49
C SER A 196 -24.55 8.08 1.97
N GLN A 197 -23.33 8.30 1.50
CA GLN A 197 -22.84 9.55 0.90
C GLN A 197 -22.36 9.37 -0.55
N ALA A 198 -22.69 8.24 -1.19
CA ALA A 198 -22.26 7.95 -2.57
C ALA A 198 -22.70 9.02 -3.57
N ASP A 199 -23.90 9.59 -3.42
CA ASP A 199 -24.41 10.68 -4.26
C ASP A 199 -23.62 12.01 -4.12
N VAL A 200 -22.86 12.16 -3.02
CA VAL A 200 -22.02 13.34 -2.76
C VAL A 200 -20.62 13.17 -3.31
N PHE A 201 -20.08 11.96 -3.17
CA PHE A 201 -18.69 11.68 -3.50
C PHE A 201 -18.47 11.04 -4.86
N HIS A 202 -19.53 10.46 -5.45
CA HIS A 202 -19.51 9.76 -6.75
C HIS A 202 -18.39 8.72 -6.85
N PRO A 203 -18.32 7.74 -5.89
CA PRO A 203 -17.21 6.77 -5.85
C PRO A 203 -17.14 5.92 -7.12
N TYR A 204 -18.26 5.45 -7.61
CA TYR A 204 -18.33 4.55 -8.76
C TYR A 204 -17.86 5.20 -10.07
N GLU A 205 -18.14 6.49 -10.27
CA GLU A 205 -17.63 7.26 -11.42
C GLU A 205 -16.11 7.45 -11.35
N LYS A 206 -15.56 7.37 -10.15
CA LYS A 206 -14.10 7.46 -9.89
C LYS A 206 -13.44 6.09 -9.80
N HIS A 207 -14.18 5.02 -10.04
CA HIS A 207 -13.74 3.63 -9.90
C HIS A 207 -13.25 3.32 -8.47
N HIS A 208 -14.09 3.62 -7.48
CA HIS A 208 -13.84 3.31 -6.08
C HIS A 208 -15.05 2.64 -5.43
N SER A 209 -14.80 1.88 -4.36
CA SER A 209 -15.81 1.25 -3.52
C SER A 209 -16.29 2.17 -2.41
N THR A 210 -17.44 1.85 -1.86
CA THR A 210 -17.90 2.39 -0.57
C THR A 210 -17.56 1.46 0.58
N VAL A 211 -17.71 1.94 1.81
CA VAL A 211 -17.58 1.11 3.02
C VAL A 211 -18.48 -0.12 2.96
N ALA A 212 -19.74 0.07 2.53
CA ALA A 212 -20.69 -1.02 2.41
C ALA A 212 -20.27 -2.07 1.37
N ASP A 213 -19.68 -1.64 0.24
CA ASP A 213 -19.22 -2.55 -0.81
C ASP A 213 -18.05 -3.40 -0.31
N ALA A 214 -17.03 -2.77 0.28
CA ALA A 214 -15.88 -3.48 0.85
C ALA A 214 -16.28 -4.45 1.98
N CYS A 215 -17.26 -4.05 2.82
CA CYS A 215 -17.74 -4.90 3.91
C CYS A 215 -18.60 -6.08 3.40
N ARG A 216 -19.42 -5.90 2.36
CA ARG A 216 -20.15 -7.00 1.71
C ARG A 216 -19.19 -8.00 1.08
N LEU A 217 -18.19 -7.49 0.34
CA LEU A 217 -17.13 -8.28 -0.25
C LEU A 217 -16.40 -9.13 0.79
N ALA A 218 -15.96 -8.51 1.88
CA ALA A 218 -15.24 -9.23 2.95
C ALA A 218 -16.08 -10.36 3.56
N ARG A 219 -17.40 -10.16 3.71
CA ARG A 219 -18.32 -11.22 4.15
C ARG A 219 -18.45 -12.33 3.12
N GLU A 220 -18.62 -12.01 1.84
CA GLU A 220 -18.84 -12.98 0.75
C GLU A 220 -17.59 -13.83 0.48
N LEU A 221 -16.42 -13.25 0.69
CA LEU A 221 -15.13 -13.91 0.54
C LEU A 221 -14.57 -14.50 1.85
N GLU A 222 -15.41 -14.59 2.90
CA GLU A 222 -15.06 -15.23 4.18
C GLU A 222 -13.79 -14.66 4.81
N VAL A 223 -13.59 -13.34 4.71
CA VAL A 223 -12.49 -12.60 5.33
C VAL A 223 -12.70 -12.53 6.85
N GLU A 224 -11.64 -12.72 7.64
CA GLU A 224 -11.74 -12.61 9.10
C GLU A 224 -11.63 -11.16 9.57
N ASN A 225 -10.65 -10.40 9.02
CA ASN A 225 -10.36 -9.02 9.41
C ASN A 225 -10.20 -8.14 8.17
N LEU A 226 -10.93 -7.02 8.13
CA LEU A 226 -10.92 -6.04 7.05
C LEU A 226 -10.31 -4.74 7.55
N VAL A 227 -9.29 -4.24 6.83
CA VAL A 227 -8.69 -2.91 7.05
C VAL A 227 -9.06 -2.02 5.87
N LEU A 228 -9.72 -0.89 6.15
CA LEU A 228 -10.16 0.07 5.15
C LEU A 228 -9.20 1.26 5.06
N TYR A 229 -8.81 1.62 3.87
CA TYR A 229 -7.95 2.77 3.56
C TYR A 229 -8.40 3.51 2.29
N HIS A 230 -7.61 4.44 1.78
CA HIS A 230 -7.85 5.25 0.57
C HIS A 230 -9.15 6.07 0.66
N THR A 231 -9.37 6.64 1.83
CA THR A 231 -10.62 7.30 2.19
C THR A 231 -10.64 8.78 1.81
N GLU A 232 -11.84 9.36 1.70
CA GLU A 232 -12.02 10.81 1.65
C GLU A 232 -11.70 11.47 3.01
N GLU A 233 -11.51 12.81 3.03
CA GLU A 233 -11.10 13.53 4.23
C GLU A 233 -12.19 14.41 4.87
N LYS A 234 -13.38 14.56 4.25
CA LYS A 234 -14.45 15.41 4.82
C LYS A 234 -14.95 14.86 6.15
N ASN A 235 -15.03 13.52 6.25
CA ASN A 235 -15.42 12.84 7.46
C ASN A 235 -14.25 12.55 8.42
N LEU A 236 -13.02 12.98 8.12
CA LEU A 236 -11.81 12.61 8.87
C LEU A 236 -11.96 12.68 10.41
N PRO A 237 -12.55 13.72 11.04
CA PRO A 237 -12.68 13.79 12.50
C PRO A 237 -13.64 12.75 13.11
N ARG A 238 -14.53 12.16 12.29
CA ARG A 238 -15.51 11.16 12.71
C ARG A 238 -15.44 9.90 11.87
N ARG A 239 -14.45 9.76 11.02
CA ARG A 239 -14.33 8.67 10.04
C ARG A 239 -14.45 7.30 10.70
N LYS A 240 -13.70 7.05 11.77
CA LYS A 240 -13.77 5.78 12.50
C LYS A 240 -15.19 5.45 12.97
N GLU A 241 -15.85 6.40 13.61
CA GLU A 241 -17.21 6.22 14.10
C GLU A 241 -18.17 5.91 12.96
N LEU A 242 -18.16 6.76 11.93
CA LEU A 242 -19.11 6.68 10.82
C LEU A 242 -18.90 5.41 9.97
N TYR A 243 -17.64 5.11 9.60
CA TYR A 243 -17.31 3.94 8.79
C TYR A 243 -17.53 2.64 9.55
N THR A 244 -17.20 2.61 10.84
CA THR A 244 -17.48 1.43 11.69
C THR A 244 -18.98 1.20 11.80
N ARG A 245 -19.76 2.25 12.02
CA ARG A 245 -21.24 2.14 12.13
C ARG A 245 -21.84 1.58 10.85
N GLU A 246 -21.52 2.14 9.67
CA GLU A 246 -22.04 1.64 8.40
C GLU A 246 -21.51 0.24 8.09
N GLY A 247 -20.22 -0.01 8.25
CA GLY A 247 -19.61 -1.30 7.92
C GLY A 247 -20.16 -2.45 8.76
N ARG A 248 -20.48 -2.21 10.03
CA ARG A 248 -21.07 -3.22 10.94
C ARG A 248 -22.45 -3.70 10.52
N GLU A 249 -23.16 -2.97 9.66
CA GLU A 249 -24.41 -3.44 9.08
C GLU A 249 -24.19 -4.61 8.07
N TYR A 250 -23.00 -4.72 7.51
CA TYR A 250 -22.66 -5.67 6.45
C TYR A 250 -21.62 -6.71 6.83
N PHE A 251 -20.74 -6.43 7.80
CA PHE A 251 -19.62 -7.28 8.16
C PHE A 251 -19.47 -7.43 9.68
N ALA A 252 -19.51 -8.69 10.15
CA ALA A 252 -19.40 -9.03 11.58
C ALA A 252 -17.98 -9.34 12.04
N GLY A 253 -17.02 -9.55 11.11
CA GLY A 253 -15.61 -9.83 11.39
C GLY A 253 -14.84 -8.67 11.99
N GLY A 254 -13.53 -8.76 12.10
CA GLY A 254 -12.69 -7.64 12.54
C GLY A 254 -12.75 -6.50 11.51
N LEU A 255 -13.18 -5.31 11.93
CA LEU A 255 -13.28 -4.13 11.05
C LEU A 255 -12.42 -3.00 11.61
N TYR A 256 -11.45 -2.56 10.81
CA TYR A 256 -10.45 -1.57 11.17
C TYR A 256 -10.47 -0.39 10.20
N ILE A 257 -10.61 0.81 10.73
CA ILE A 257 -10.55 2.08 9.99
C ILE A 257 -9.40 2.90 10.62
N PRO A 258 -8.15 2.65 10.22
CA PRO A 258 -7.01 3.30 10.84
C PRO A 258 -6.95 4.79 10.54
N ASP A 259 -6.39 5.54 11.48
CA ASP A 259 -5.86 6.88 11.22
C ASP A 259 -4.41 6.80 10.74
N ASP A 260 -3.88 7.91 10.21
CA ASP A 260 -2.46 8.00 9.91
C ASP A 260 -1.63 7.70 11.16
N LEU A 261 -0.55 6.94 11.00
CA LEU A 261 0.39 6.47 12.03
C LEU A 261 -0.18 5.41 12.99
N GLU A 262 -1.39 4.94 12.77
CA GLU A 262 -1.97 3.87 13.59
C GLU A 262 -1.29 2.52 13.31
N ARG A 263 -1.19 1.71 14.37
CA ARG A 263 -0.56 0.39 14.36
C ARG A 263 -1.58 -0.68 14.63
N ILE A 264 -1.55 -1.75 13.83
CA ILE A 264 -2.44 -2.92 13.96
C ILE A 264 -1.58 -4.17 14.08
N GLN A 265 -1.83 -4.99 15.12
CA GLN A 265 -1.20 -6.31 15.24
C GLN A 265 -1.97 -7.31 14.39
N LEU A 266 -1.26 -7.97 13.46
CA LEU A 266 -1.80 -8.95 12.51
C LEU A 266 -1.68 -10.38 13.05
#